data_1a9306fe3775b37702d9b9c0e73750a8
#
_entry.id   1a9306fe3775b37702d9b9c0e73750a8
#
_cell.length_a   1.000
_cell.length_b   1.000
_cell.length_c   1.000
_cell.angle_alpha   90.00
_cell.angle_beta   90.00
_cell.angle_gamma   90.00
#
_symmetry.space_group_name_H-M   'P 1'
#
loop_
_entity.id
_entity.type
_entity.pdbx_description
1 polymer ?
#
loop_
_entity_poly.entity_id
_entity_poly.type
_entity_poly.pdbx_seq_one_letter_code
_entity_poly.pdbx_strand_id
1 'polypeptide(L)'
;SDDQGKVTEKQIPLPKTQAAKQLFQVEQLFFNTPGFSSSIVRFGGLIGGARQPVKYLAGRRDLEGGNAPVNLIHKKDCIGIISSIIKQEAYGHIFNGVHPNHPKKKEYYYQKAKELGLIAPHYQESEPESESLGKQIDSINLTGIIGYRFKEMI
;
A
#
# COMPACT_ATOMS: atom_id res chain seq x y z
N SER A 1 -10.35 -4.38 -6.07
CA SER A 1 -10.04 -4.90 -7.40
C SER A 1 -8.90 -4.09 -7.98
N ASP A 2 -8.05 -4.71 -8.78
CA ASP A 2 -6.84 -4.06 -9.33
C ASP A 2 -7.17 -3.06 -10.45
N ASP A 3 -8.41 -3.02 -10.91
CA ASP A 3 -8.90 -2.19 -12.00
C ASP A 3 -9.51 -0.85 -11.54
N GLN A 4 -9.32 -0.46 -10.27
CA GLN A 4 -9.97 0.74 -9.73
C GLN A 4 -9.21 2.05 -10.03
N GLY A 5 -8.05 1.99 -10.68
CA GLY A 5 -7.22 3.16 -10.91
C GLY A 5 -6.76 3.81 -9.60
N LYS A 6 -6.95 5.11 -9.45
CA LYS A 6 -6.59 5.85 -8.23
C LYS A 6 -7.69 5.77 -7.19
N VAL A 7 -7.39 5.27 -5.99
CA VAL A 7 -8.33 5.11 -4.87
C VAL A 7 -7.82 5.78 -3.60
N THR A 8 -8.75 6.30 -2.81
CA THR A 8 -8.50 6.92 -1.50
C THR A 8 -9.46 6.33 -0.45
N GLU A 9 -9.48 6.86 0.75
CA GLU A 9 -10.42 6.47 1.80
C GLU A 9 -11.89 6.78 1.48
N LYS A 10 -12.16 7.63 0.48
CA LYS A 10 -13.53 7.97 0.04
C LYS A 10 -14.21 6.85 -0.73
N GLN A 11 -13.44 5.96 -1.37
CA GLN A 11 -14.01 4.85 -2.12
C GLN A 11 -14.39 3.70 -1.21
N ILE A 12 -15.57 3.16 -1.41
CA ILE A 12 -16.01 1.92 -0.75
C ILE A 12 -15.22 0.75 -1.33
N PRO A 13 -14.59 -0.08 -0.48
CA PRO A 13 -13.90 -1.27 -0.96
C PRO A 13 -14.83 -2.23 -1.70
N LEU A 14 -14.36 -2.79 -2.81
CA LEU A 14 -15.05 -3.80 -3.60
C LEU A 14 -14.29 -5.13 -3.52
N PRO A 15 -14.39 -5.87 -2.39
CA PRO A 15 -13.63 -7.10 -2.18
C PRO A 15 -14.12 -8.21 -3.11
N LYS A 16 -13.21 -8.81 -3.88
CA LYS A 16 -13.52 -9.92 -4.80
C LYS A 16 -13.29 -11.29 -4.15
N THR A 17 -12.21 -11.45 -3.37
CA THR A 17 -11.89 -12.74 -2.72
C THR A 17 -12.64 -12.93 -1.42
N GLN A 18 -12.84 -14.20 -1.01
CA GLN A 18 -13.51 -14.51 0.26
C GLN A 18 -12.77 -13.91 1.46
N ALA A 19 -11.44 -14.01 1.50
CA ALA A 19 -10.62 -13.42 2.55
C ALA A 19 -10.78 -11.88 2.62
N ALA A 20 -10.80 -11.20 1.47
CA ALA A 20 -11.02 -9.76 1.43
C ALA A 20 -12.43 -9.36 1.89
N LYS A 21 -13.45 -10.17 1.57
CA LYS A 21 -14.83 -9.96 2.06
C LYS A 21 -14.91 -10.09 3.58
N GLN A 22 -14.29 -11.13 4.13
CA GLN A 22 -14.24 -11.35 5.59
C GLN A 22 -13.50 -10.20 6.29
N LEU A 23 -12.35 -9.77 5.76
CA LEU A 23 -11.61 -8.64 6.32
C LEU A 23 -12.46 -7.36 6.32
N PHE A 24 -13.16 -7.08 5.22
CA PHE A 24 -14.05 -5.92 5.14
C PHE A 24 -15.22 -6.01 6.12
N GLN A 25 -15.81 -7.19 6.33
CA GLN A 25 -16.83 -7.41 7.34
C GLN A 25 -16.33 -7.15 8.76
N VAL A 26 -15.10 -7.58 9.08
CA VAL A 26 -14.45 -7.29 10.37
C VAL A 26 -14.22 -5.78 10.55
N GLU A 27 -13.72 -5.08 9.53
CA GLU A 27 -13.60 -3.61 9.57
C GLU A 27 -14.95 -2.95 9.88
N GLN A 28 -16.02 -3.36 9.19
CA GLN A 28 -17.36 -2.80 9.40
C GLN A 28 -17.90 -3.11 10.80
N LEU A 29 -17.66 -4.32 11.31
CA LEU A 29 -18.06 -4.71 12.66
C LEU A 29 -17.44 -3.77 13.70
N PHE A 30 -16.13 -3.59 13.67
CA PHE A 30 -15.45 -2.70 14.63
C PHE A 30 -15.83 -1.23 14.44
N PHE A 31 -15.94 -0.77 13.21
CA PHE A 31 -16.23 0.63 12.91
C PHE A 31 -17.65 1.04 13.32
N ASN A 32 -18.61 0.12 13.27
CA ASN A 32 -20.02 0.38 13.58
C ASN A 32 -20.45 -0.08 14.97
N THR A 33 -19.57 -0.68 15.78
CA THR A 33 -19.93 -1.12 17.13
C THR A 33 -20.09 0.06 18.06
N PRO A 34 -21.25 0.22 18.72
CA PRO A 34 -21.45 1.33 19.68
C PRO A 34 -20.61 1.14 20.94
N GLY A 35 -20.31 2.23 21.63
CA GLY A 35 -19.61 2.23 22.91
C GLY A 35 -18.10 2.46 22.82
N PHE A 36 -17.50 2.42 21.63
CA PHE A 36 -16.11 2.84 21.40
C PHE A 36 -15.92 3.39 19.98
N SER A 37 -14.90 4.21 19.78
CA SER A 37 -14.50 4.70 18.45
C SER A 37 -13.32 3.93 17.91
N SER A 38 -13.49 3.28 16.75
CA SER A 38 -12.44 2.54 16.08
C SER A 38 -11.84 3.33 14.93
N SER A 39 -10.53 3.29 14.78
CA SER A 39 -9.86 3.73 13.56
C SER A 39 -9.33 2.52 12.80
N ILE A 40 -9.51 2.54 11.48
CA ILE A 40 -9.04 1.49 10.58
C ILE A 40 -7.81 2.01 9.84
N VAL A 41 -6.70 1.30 9.93
CA VAL A 41 -5.50 1.62 9.16
C VAL A 41 -5.23 0.50 8.16
N ARG A 42 -5.34 0.80 6.87
CA ARG A 42 -5.09 -0.12 5.76
C ARG A 42 -3.70 0.12 5.23
N PHE A 43 -2.74 -0.68 5.66
CA PHE A 43 -1.36 -0.56 5.19
C PHE A 43 -1.17 -1.16 3.80
N GLY A 44 -0.34 -0.50 3.00
CA GLY A 44 0.20 -1.04 1.76
C GLY A 44 1.21 -2.15 1.99
N GLY A 45 1.93 -2.53 0.95
CA GLY A 45 3.00 -3.52 1.04
C GLY A 45 4.09 -3.08 2.01
N LEU A 46 4.30 -3.83 3.07
CA LEU A 46 5.25 -3.48 4.13
C LEU A 46 6.68 -3.72 3.69
N ILE A 47 7.54 -2.70 3.88
CA ILE A 47 8.99 -2.76 3.66
C ILE A 47 9.76 -2.27 4.90
N GLY A 48 11.05 -2.57 4.92
CA GLY A 48 11.98 -2.09 5.94
C GLY A 48 12.57 -3.19 6.81
N GLY A 49 13.81 -2.99 7.23
CA GLY A 49 14.59 -3.99 7.93
C GLY A 49 14.81 -5.25 7.10
N ALA A 50 14.50 -6.41 7.66
CA ALA A 50 14.63 -7.70 6.96
C ALA A 50 13.60 -7.92 5.86
N ARG A 51 12.45 -7.18 5.90
CA ARG A 51 11.37 -7.31 4.92
C ARG A 51 11.70 -6.52 3.65
N GLN A 52 12.24 -7.22 2.68
CA GLN A 52 12.64 -6.70 1.37
C GLN A 52 11.95 -7.52 0.27
N PRO A 53 10.79 -7.08 -0.24
CA PRO A 53 10.02 -7.86 -1.23
C PRO A 53 10.82 -8.22 -2.49
N VAL A 54 11.77 -7.38 -2.88
CA VAL A 54 12.66 -7.63 -4.03
C VAL A 54 13.42 -8.95 -3.92
N LYS A 55 13.73 -9.42 -2.70
CA LYS A 55 14.42 -10.71 -2.50
C LYS A 55 13.62 -11.91 -3.02
N TYR A 56 12.28 -11.82 -2.98
CA TYR A 56 11.40 -12.87 -3.51
C TYR A 56 11.22 -12.80 -5.03
N LEU A 57 11.58 -11.65 -5.64
CA LEU A 57 11.47 -11.42 -7.07
C LEU A 57 12.82 -11.57 -7.78
N ALA A 58 13.93 -11.54 -7.04
CA ALA A 58 15.28 -11.60 -7.59
C ALA A 58 15.46 -12.78 -8.55
N GLY A 59 15.97 -12.49 -9.75
CA GLY A 59 16.23 -13.47 -10.80
C GLY A 59 15.00 -14.05 -11.48
N ARG A 60 13.79 -13.71 -11.07
CA ARG A 60 12.56 -14.15 -11.76
C ARG A 60 12.45 -13.49 -13.12
N ARG A 61 11.88 -14.23 -14.08
CA ARG A 61 11.65 -13.78 -15.45
C ARG A 61 10.17 -13.83 -15.80
N ASP A 62 9.81 -13.09 -16.84
CA ASP A 62 8.47 -13.05 -17.44
C ASP A 62 7.37 -12.68 -16.45
N LEU A 63 7.69 -11.76 -15.51
CA LEU A 63 6.74 -11.24 -14.56
C LEU A 63 5.75 -10.30 -15.25
N GLU A 64 4.49 -10.41 -14.87
CA GLU A 64 3.42 -9.53 -15.34
C GLU A 64 3.25 -8.30 -14.44
N GLY A 65 2.54 -7.28 -14.94
CA GLY A 65 2.18 -6.09 -14.20
C GLY A 65 3.36 -5.16 -13.92
N GLY A 66 4.39 -5.16 -14.76
CA GLY A 66 5.58 -4.32 -14.60
C GLY A 66 5.28 -2.82 -14.60
N ASN A 67 4.25 -2.39 -15.33
CA ASN A 67 3.83 -1.00 -15.39
C ASN A 67 2.91 -0.57 -14.23
N ALA A 68 2.37 -1.51 -13.45
CA ALA A 68 1.52 -1.19 -12.31
C ALA A 68 2.29 -0.44 -11.21
N PRO A 69 1.65 0.53 -10.51
CA PRO A 69 2.28 1.26 -9.42
C PRO A 69 2.55 0.37 -8.22
N VAL A 70 3.63 0.63 -7.49
CA VAL A 70 3.81 0.06 -6.17
C VAL A 70 2.99 0.82 -5.14
N ASN A 71 2.42 0.09 -4.17
CA ASN A 71 1.73 0.67 -3.01
C ASN A 71 2.43 0.15 -1.77
N LEU A 72 3.46 0.84 -1.34
CA LEU A 72 4.36 0.39 -0.27
C LEU A 72 4.33 1.36 0.91
N ILE A 73 4.75 0.86 2.06
CA ILE A 73 4.98 1.66 3.25
C ILE A 73 6.14 1.08 4.06
N HIS A 74 6.99 1.95 4.59
CA HIS A 74 8.05 1.53 5.47
C HIS A 74 7.54 1.30 6.90
N LYS A 75 8.07 0.27 7.60
CA LYS A 75 7.62 -0.07 8.96
C LYS A 75 7.73 1.08 9.97
N LYS A 76 8.71 1.98 9.81
CA LYS A 76 8.84 3.16 10.68
C LYS A 76 7.66 4.14 10.50
N ASP A 77 7.17 4.27 9.27
CA ASP A 77 6.01 5.09 8.98
C ASP A 77 4.71 4.43 9.47
N CYS A 78 4.61 3.09 9.42
CA CYS A 78 3.49 2.39 10.07
C CYS A 78 3.39 2.73 11.56
N ILE A 79 4.52 2.65 12.27
CA ILE A 79 4.59 3.00 13.69
C ILE A 79 4.27 4.48 13.91
N GLY A 80 4.83 5.36 13.05
CA GLY A 80 4.59 6.80 13.12
C GLY A 80 3.13 7.17 12.92
N ILE A 81 2.45 6.56 11.96
CA ILE A 81 1.02 6.78 11.69
C ILE A 81 0.18 6.36 12.90
N ILE A 82 0.38 5.12 13.40
CA ILE A 82 -0.36 4.64 14.58
C ILE A 82 -0.12 5.55 15.78
N SER A 83 1.14 5.93 16.03
CA SER A 83 1.48 6.84 17.13
C SER A 83 0.83 8.22 16.99
N SER A 84 0.73 8.74 15.75
CA SER A 84 0.10 10.02 15.47
C SER A 84 -1.41 9.96 15.69
N ILE A 85 -2.07 8.88 15.27
CA ILE A 85 -3.51 8.65 15.50
C ILE A 85 -3.80 8.64 17.00
N ILE A 86 -3.02 7.90 17.79
CA ILE A 86 -3.19 7.80 19.24
C ILE A 86 -2.94 9.14 19.92
N LYS A 87 -1.83 9.83 19.60
CA LYS A 87 -1.47 11.11 20.23
C LYS A 87 -2.46 12.24 19.95
N GLN A 88 -3.09 12.22 18.77
CA GLN A 88 -4.04 13.25 18.36
C GLN A 88 -5.49 12.82 18.60
N GLU A 89 -5.70 11.63 19.21
CA GLU A 89 -7.03 11.07 19.45
C GLU A 89 -7.90 11.04 18.18
N ALA A 90 -7.26 10.82 17.02
CA ALA A 90 -7.90 10.83 15.70
C ALA A 90 -8.67 9.52 15.45
N TYR A 91 -9.63 9.23 16.34
CA TYR A 91 -10.46 8.03 16.27
C TYR A 91 -11.68 8.24 15.35
N GLY A 92 -12.31 7.16 14.93
CA GLY A 92 -13.48 7.18 14.05
C GLY A 92 -13.16 7.41 12.57
N HIS A 93 -11.91 7.19 12.15
CA HIS A 93 -11.47 7.43 10.78
C HIS A 93 -10.84 6.19 10.13
N ILE A 94 -10.84 6.17 8.80
CA ILE A 94 -10.10 5.19 7.99
C ILE A 94 -8.87 5.90 7.44
N PHE A 95 -7.72 5.22 7.47
CA PHE A 95 -6.46 5.74 6.95
C PHE A 95 -5.84 4.71 5.98
N ASN A 96 -5.49 5.12 4.77
CA ASN A 96 -4.66 4.32 3.87
C ASN A 96 -3.19 4.60 4.19
N GLY A 97 -2.54 3.69 4.89
CA GLY A 97 -1.12 3.78 5.23
C GLY A 97 -0.26 3.36 4.03
N VAL A 98 -0.10 4.25 3.06
CA VAL A 98 0.68 4.04 1.84
C VAL A 98 1.52 5.27 1.58
N HIS A 99 2.78 5.07 1.18
CA HIS A 99 3.66 6.18 0.77
C HIS A 99 3.13 6.84 -0.50
N PRO A 100 3.16 8.18 -0.62
CA PRO A 100 2.58 8.90 -1.76
C PRO A 100 3.36 8.77 -3.07
N ASN A 101 4.57 8.22 -3.05
CA ASN A 101 5.33 7.92 -4.25
C ASN A 101 4.97 6.51 -4.76
N HIS A 102 4.61 6.39 -6.04
CA HIS A 102 4.13 5.16 -6.66
C HIS A 102 4.89 4.85 -7.97
N PRO A 103 6.20 4.60 -7.91
CA PRO A 103 6.94 4.20 -9.11
C PRO A 103 6.37 2.92 -9.71
N LYS A 104 6.62 2.69 -11.00
CA LYS A 104 6.25 1.43 -11.65
C LYS A 104 7.01 0.26 -11.01
N LYS A 105 6.36 -0.90 -10.88
CA LYS A 105 6.97 -2.10 -10.27
C LYS A 105 8.31 -2.47 -10.93
N LYS A 106 8.37 -2.47 -12.27
CA LYS A 106 9.60 -2.80 -13.01
C LYS A 106 10.76 -1.88 -12.64
N GLU A 107 10.51 -0.58 -12.51
CA GLU A 107 11.54 0.42 -12.18
C GLU A 107 11.98 0.28 -10.72
N TYR A 108 11.01 0.23 -9.82
CA TYR A 108 11.27 0.11 -8.38
C TYR A 108 12.05 -1.15 -8.02
N TYR A 109 11.61 -2.32 -8.50
CA TYR A 109 12.27 -3.58 -8.14
C TYR A 109 13.60 -3.78 -8.87
N TYR A 110 13.75 -3.23 -10.07
CA TYR A 110 15.06 -3.16 -10.74
C TYR A 110 16.07 -2.38 -9.90
N GLN A 111 15.70 -1.17 -9.49
CA GLN A 111 16.55 -0.30 -8.70
C GLN A 111 16.89 -0.93 -7.34
N LYS A 112 15.90 -1.49 -6.65
CA LYS A 112 16.11 -2.15 -5.34
C LYS A 112 16.95 -3.42 -5.44
N ALA A 113 16.83 -4.18 -6.51
CA ALA A 113 17.73 -5.32 -6.75
C ALA A 113 19.17 -4.87 -6.92
N LYS A 114 19.40 -3.83 -7.72
CA LYS A 114 20.73 -3.24 -7.94
C LYS A 114 21.35 -2.73 -6.63
N GLU A 115 20.59 -2.01 -5.82
CA GLU A 115 21.03 -1.50 -4.50
C GLU A 115 21.47 -2.64 -3.55
N LEU A 116 20.82 -3.80 -3.63
CA LEU A 116 21.12 -4.96 -2.78
C LEU A 116 22.08 -5.98 -3.41
N GLY A 117 22.65 -5.69 -4.59
CA GLY A 117 23.52 -6.64 -5.29
C GLY A 117 22.82 -7.92 -5.74
N LEU A 118 21.52 -7.86 -6.00
CA LEU A 118 20.70 -8.98 -6.43
C LEU A 118 20.50 -8.96 -7.95
N ILE A 119 20.20 -10.13 -8.54
CA ILE A 119 19.79 -10.23 -9.93
C ILE A 119 18.41 -9.56 -10.05
N ALA A 120 18.31 -8.53 -10.90
CA ALA A 120 17.06 -7.83 -11.09
C ALA A 120 15.96 -8.75 -11.65
N PRO A 121 14.71 -8.58 -11.22
CA PRO A 121 13.58 -9.27 -11.84
C PRO A 121 13.34 -8.71 -13.25
N HIS A 122 12.93 -9.59 -14.17
CA HIS A 122 12.58 -9.24 -15.54
C HIS A 122 11.07 -9.26 -15.71
N TYR A 123 10.50 -8.14 -16.16
CA TYR A 123 9.08 -8.00 -16.49
C TYR A 123 8.86 -8.09 -17.99
N GLN A 124 7.71 -8.59 -18.41
CA GLN A 124 7.33 -8.68 -19.82
C GLN A 124 7.28 -7.31 -20.47
N GLU A 125 7.85 -7.18 -21.66
CA GLU A 125 7.88 -5.92 -22.42
C GLU A 125 6.58 -5.67 -23.20
N SER A 126 5.81 -6.73 -23.46
CA SER A 126 4.63 -6.72 -24.32
C SER A 126 3.34 -6.18 -23.66
N GLU A 127 3.40 -5.73 -22.43
CA GLU A 127 2.22 -5.11 -21.80
C GLU A 127 2.00 -3.71 -22.38
N PRO A 128 0.86 -3.46 -23.05
CA PRO A 128 0.51 -2.12 -23.49
C PRO A 128 0.48 -1.18 -22.29
N GLU A 129 0.99 0.03 -22.41
CA GLU A 129 0.96 1.02 -21.31
C GLU A 129 -0.48 1.29 -20.79
N SER A 130 -1.49 1.05 -21.64
CA SER A 130 -2.90 1.21 -21.31
C SER A 130 -3.52 0.08 -20.49
N GLU A 131 -2.93 -1.13 -20.46
CA GLU A 131 -3.54 -2.30 -19.78
C GLU A 131 -3.04 -2.54 -18.36
N SER A 132 -2.01 -1.86 -17.93
CA SER A 132 -1.45 -2.07 -16.60
C SER A 132 -1.92 -1.03 -15.58
N LEU A 133 -3.15 -0.64 -15.64
CA LEU A 133 -3.78 0.21 -14.63
C LEU A 133 -3.98 -0.56 -13.33
N GLY A 134 -2.88 -0.98 -12.72
CA GLY A 134 -2.91 -1.43 -11.35
C GLY A 134 -3.50 -0.35 -10.44
N LYS A 135 -4.06 -0.76 -9.33
CA LYS A 135 -4.62 0.15 -8.34
C LYS A 135 -3.51 1.00 -7.72
N GLN A 136 -3.63 2.33 -7.81
CA GLN A 136 -2.84 3.28 -7.01
C GLN A 136 -3.64 3.65 -5.76
N ILE A 137 -3.04 3.49 -4.59
CA ILE A 137 -3.69 3.79 -3.31
C ILE A 137 -3.08 5.04 -2.71
N ASP A 138 -3.86 6.10 -2.63
CA ASP A 138 -3.48 7.34 -1.94
C ASP A 138 -4.20 7.48 -0.59
N SER A 139 -3.68 8.36 0.25
CA SER A 139 -4.34 8.78 1.48
C SER A 139 -4.60 10.28 1.46
N ILE A 140 -5.84 10.65 1.68
CA ILE A 140 -6.22 12.03 1.96
C ILE A 140 -6.28 12.29 3.47
N ASN A 141 -6.54 11.25 4.26
CA ASN A 141 -6.74 11.37 5.70
C ASN A 141 -5.42 11.45 6.49
N LEU A 142 -4.33 10.85 6.01
CA LEU A 142 -3.02 10.99 6.66
C LEU A 142 -2.57 12.46 6.71
N THR A 143 -2.74 13.20 5.63
CA THR A 143 -2.39 14.62 5.58
C THR A 143 -3.49 15.48 6.16
N GLY A 144 -4.76 15.24 5.79
CA GLY A 144 -5.88 16.11 6.12
C GLY A 144 -6.33 16.02 7.58
N ILE A 145 -6.19 14.87 8.23
CA ILE A 145 -6.64 14.67 9.62
C ILE A 145 -5.48 14.76 10.61
N ILE A 146 -4.39 14.02 10.36
CA ILE A 146 -3.29 13.94 11.34
C ILE A 146 -2.00 14.66 10.88
N GLY A 147 -2.00 15.31 9.72
CA GLY A 147 -0.84 16.05 9.21
C GLY A 147 0.43 15.18 9.08
N TYR A 148 0.28 13.89 8.79
CA TYR A 148 1.41 12.96 8.78
C TYR A 148 2.40 13.27 7.67
N ARG A 149 3.68 13.31 8.04
CA ARG A 149 4.80 13.45 7.10
C ARG A 149 5.63 12.18 7.12
N PHE A 150 5.80 11.58 5.94
CA PHE A 150 6.60 10.38 5.78
C PHE A 150 8.07 10.64 6.10
N LYS A 151 8.70 9.69 6.78
CA LYS A 151 10.10 9.77 7.25
C LYS A 151 11.06 9.00 6.35
N GLU A 152 10.56 7.98 5.69
CA GLU A 152 11.37 7.08 4.86
C GLU A 152 10.95 7.21 3.40
N MET A 153 11.93 7.22 2.52
CA MET A 153 11.71 7.16 1.07
C MET A 153 11.47 5.71 0.62
N ILE A 154 10.72 5.55 -0.48
CA ILE A 154 10.55 4.25 -1.14
C ILE A 154 11.15 4.28 -2.54
#